data_e304352ea268517f8c036a60def0d993
#
_entry.id   e304352ea268517f8c036a60def0d993
#
_cell.length_a   1.000
_cell.length_b   1.000
_cell.length_c   1.000
_cell.angle_alpha   90.00
_cell.angle_beta   90.00
_cell.angle_gamma   90.00
#
_symmetry.space_group_name_H-M   'P 1'
#
loop_
_entity.id
_entity.type
_entity.pdbx_description
1 polymer ?
#
loop_
_entity_poly.entity_id
_entity_poly.type
_entity_poly.pdbx_seq_one_letter_code
_entity_poly.pdbx_strand_id
1 'polypeptide(L)'
;MTRKERYTFILDYFGKKMPVVTTELNFGNAFQLLVATMLSAQCTDARVNMVTPALFARYPNAAEMAKAEVEEVLEYVKSVSYPNAKAKHLVEMAQMLTDAYGGEMPDSMDELTKLPGVGRKTANVMLAVWFEKPAMAVDTHVFRVSHRLGLVSDSDNTPQKVETTLMKNIPPSLASRAHHWLLLHGRYVCKSQKPKCDECEIKAVCKHPNPKS
;
A
#
# COMPACT_ATOMS: atom_id res chain seq x y z
N MET A 1 -27.82 12.28 -0.91
CA MET A 1 -26.81 11.74 -1.84
C MET A 1 -26.70 10.23 -1.66
N THR A 2 -26.93 9.49 -2.72
CA THR A 2 -26.76 8.02 -2.76
C THR A 2 -25.28 7.64 -2.71
N ARG A 3 -24.99 6.37 -2.43
CA ARG A 3 -23.59 5.88 -2.45
C ARG A 3 -22.97 6.02 -3.85
N LYS A 4 -23.74 5.75 -4.91
CA LYS A 4 -23.26 5.86 -6.30
C LYS A 4 -22.88 7.31 -6.64
N GLU A 5 -23.74 8.28 -6.32
CA GLU A 5 -23.43 9.71 -6.53
C GLU A 5 -22.19 10.14 -5.76
N ARG A 6 -21.98 9.61 -4.56
CA ARG A 6 -20.80 9.89 -3.73
C ARG A 6 -19.51 9.35 -4.37
N TYR A 7 -19.55 8.12 -4.88
CA TYR A 7 -18.41 7.58 -5.66
C TYR A 7 -18.09 8.48 -6.85
N THR A 8 -19.07 8.82 -7.67
CA THR A 8 -18.88 9.69 -8.85
C THR A 8 -18.22 11.01 -8.46
N PHE A 9 -18.76 11.69 -7.45
CA PHE A 9 -18.21 12.98 -6.99
C PHE A 9 -16.78 12.85 -6.47
N ILE A 10 -16.49 11.86 -5.62
CA ILE A 10 -15.18 11.68 -4.97
C ILE A 10 -14.12 11.30 -6.00
N LEU A 11 -14.42 10.41 -6.94
CA LEU A 11 -13.49 10.01 -7.98
C LEU A 11 -13.20 11.17 -8.96
N ASP A 12 -14.20 11.95 -9.35
CA ASP A 12 -14.02 13.15 -10.18
C ASP A 12 -13.18 14.21 -9.46
N TYR A 13 -13.49 14.49 -8.19
CA TYR A 13 -12.72 15.43 -7.37
C TYR A 13 -11.25 15.06 -7.29
N PHE A 14 -10.94 13.81 -6.88
CA PHE A 14 -9.55 13.39 -6.75
C PHE A 14 -8.86 13.28 -8.11
N GLY A 15 -9.57 12.85 -9.16
CA GLY A 15 -9.04 12.79 -10.51
C GLY A 15 -8.58 14.16 -11.03
N LYS A 16 -9.30 15.22 -10.68
CA LYS A 16 -8.94 16.62 -11.00
C LYS A 16 -7.84 17.16 -10.08
N LYS A 17 -7.92 16.88 -8.79
CA LYS A 17 -7.00 17.41 -7.78
C LYS A 17 -5.61 16.74 -7.81
N MET A 18 -5.57 15.42 -8.08
CA MET A 18 -4.37 14.60 -8.10
C MET A 18 -4.39 13.67 -9.33
N PRO A 19 -4.23 14.21 -10.55
CA PRO A 19 -4.30 13.40 -11.78
C PRO A 19 -3.19 12.36 -11.86
N VAL A 20 -2.02 12.67 -11.30
CA VAL A 20 -0.88 11.76 -11.16
C VAL A 20 -0.63 11.51 -9.69
N VAL A 21 -0.67 10.25 -9.30
CA VAL A 21 -0.44 9.84 -7.90
C VAL A 21 0.16 8.44 -7.89
N THR A 22 1.15 8.24 -7.03
CA THR A 22 1.83 6.96 -6.82
C THR A 22 2.28 6.81 -5.37
N THR A 23 2.99 5.74 -5.06
CA THR A 23 3.58 5.51 -3.73
C THR A 23 4.66 6.55 -3.40
N GLU A 24 4.84 6.83 -2.11
CA GLU A 24 5.94 7.66 -1.59
C GLU A 24 7.23 6.84 -1.33
N LEU A 25 7.22 5.53 -1.58
CA LEU A 25 8.40 4.67 -1.48
C LEU A 25 9.31 4.85 -2.69
N ASN A 26 10.64 4.87 -2.46
CA ASN A 26 11.65 4.95 -3.51
C ASN A 26 12.07 3.54 -3.96
N PHE A 27 12.04 3.28 -5.26
CA PHE A 27 12.45 2.00 -5.87
C PHE A 27 12.88 2.20 -7.32
N GLY A 28 13.72 1.31 -7.83
CA GLY A 28 14.17 1.31 -9.23
C GLY A 28 13.67 0.11 -10.04
N ASN A 29 13.17 -0.94 -9.38
CA ASN A 29 12.67 -2.16 -10.03
C ASN A 29 11.62 -2.86 -9.16
N ALA A 30 10.98 -3.95 -9.69
CA ALA A 30 9.93 -4.71 -8.99
C ALA A 30 10.40 -5.29 -7.66
N PHE A 31 11.61 -5.85 -7.62
CA PHE A 31 12.20 -6.41 -6.41
C PHE A 31 12.34 -5.34 -5.32
N GLN A 32 12.88 -4.18 -5.67
CA GLN A 32 13.05 -3.06 -4.73
C GLN A 32 11.71 -2.52 -4.22
N LEU A 33 10.68 -2.45 -5.07
CA LEU A 33 9.33 -2.09 -4.62
C LEU A 33 8.78 -3.10 -3.62
N LEU A 34 8.93 -4.40 -3.87
CA LEU A 34 8.49 -5.44 -2.96
C LEU A 34 9.20 -5.32 -1.60
N VAL A 35 10.54 -5.21 -1.61
CA VAL A 35 11.36 -5.03 -0.40
C VAL A 35 10.92 -3.77 0.37
N ALA A 36 10.80 -2.63 -0.30
CA ALA A 36 10.37 -1.38 0.34
C ALA A 36 8.96 -1.50 0.95
N THR A 37 8.04 -2.17 0.24
CA THR A 37 6.66 -2.40 0.73
C THR A 37 6.65 -3.33 1.95
N MET A 38 7.46 -4.40 1.97
CA MET A 38 7.60 -5.28 3.13
C MET A 38 8.18 -4.52 4.34
N LEU A 39 9.19 -3.68 4.11
CA LEU A 39 9.78 -2.85 5.15
C LEU A 39 8.82 -1.79 5.69
N SER A 40 7.85 -1.31 4.90
CA SER A 40 6.86 -0.31 5.31
C SER A 40 5.79 -0.84 6.27
N ALA A 41 5.70 -2.16 6.48
CA ALA A 41 4.78 -2.73 7.47
C ALA A 41 5.07 -2.17 8.88
N GLN A 42 4.11 -1.41 9.43
CA GLN A 42 4.23 -0.71 10.72
C GLN A 42 5.46 0.23 10.81
N CYS A 43 5.92 0.76 9.69
CA CYS A 43 7.02 1.69 9.58
C CYS A 43 6.65 2.83 8.63
N THR A 44 7.17 4.03 8.85
CA THR A 44 6.91 5.17 7.96
C THR A 44 7.69 5.04 6.65
N ASP A 45 7.11 5.51 5.54
CA ASP A 45 7.78 5.52 4.23
C ASP A 45 9.09 6.32 4.28
N ALA A 46 9.11 7.43 5.03
CA ALA A 46 10.33 8.21 5.24
C ALA A 46 11.46 7.38 5.89
N ARG A 47 11.15 6.55 6.90
CA ARG A 47 12.15 5.68 7.53
C ARG A 47 12.62 4.59 6.55
N VAL A 48 11.71 4.00 5.78
CA VAL A 48 12.04 3.02 4.75
C VAL A 48 12.98 3.64 3.71
N ASN A 49 12.64 4.82 3.20
CA ASN A 49 13.45 5.55 2.21
C ASN A 49 14.85 5.98 2.73
N MET A 50 15.04 6.02 4.06
CA MET A 50 16.36 6.26 4.65
C MET A 50 17.26 5.02 4.64
N VAL A 51 16.71 3.82 4.76
CA VAL A 51 17.50 2.59 4.87
C VAL A 51 17.68 1.88 3.51
N THR A 52 16.72 2.01 2.61
CA THR A 52 16.72 1.30 1.33
C THR A 52 17.85 1.67 0.37
N PRO A 53 18.39 2.89 0.29
CA PRO A 53 19.50 3.19 -0.62
C PRO A 53 20.75 2.33 -0.35
N ALA A 54 21.16 2.19 0.90
CA ALA A 54 22.30 1.36 1.26
C ALA A 54 22.00 -0.14 1.04
N LEU A 55 20.79 -0.58 1.40
CA LEU A 55 20.35 -1.95 1.19
C LEU A 55 20.34 -2.30 -0.31
N PHE A 56 19.80 -1.44 -1.17
CA PHE A 56 19.71 -1.67 -2.62
C PHE A 56 21.05 -1.54 -3.35
N ALA A 57 21.98 -0.75 -2.82
CA ALA A 57 23.34 -0.70 -3.32
C ALA A 57 24.08 -2.04 -3.09
N ARG A 58 23.82 -2.71 -1.95
CA ARG A 58 24.43 -4.00 -1.62
C ARG A 58 23.69 -5.17 -2.26
N TYR A 59 22.34 -5.09 -2.32
CA TYR A 59 21.46 -6.15 -2.84
C TYR A 59 20.49 -5.58 -3.89
N PRO A 60 20.94 -5.36 -5.13
CA PRO A 60 20.14 -4.66 -6.15
C PRO A 60 18.99 -5.50 -6.71
N ASN A 61 19.03 -6.82 -6.54
CA ASN A 61 18.06 -7.78 -7.08
C ASN A 61 17.91 -9.01 -6.16
N ALA A 62 16.96 -9.89 -6.49
CA ALA A 62 16.68 -11.10 -5.72
C ALA A 62 17.89 -12.05 -5.66
N ALA A 63 18.61 -12.24 -6.76
CA ALA A 63 19.73 -13.18 -6.82
C ALA A 63 20.88 -12.80 -5.88
N GLU A 64 21.13 -11.50 -5.69
CA GLU A 64 22.14 -11.04 -4.73
C GLU A 64 21.64 -11.13 -3.28
N MET A 65 20.37 -10.81 -3.01
CA MET A 65 19.83 -10.94 -1.65
C MET A 65 19.62 -12.40 -1.23
N ALA A 66 19.35 -13.30 -2.17
CA ALA A 66 19.21 -14.73 -1.89
C ALA A 66 20.47 -15.39 -1.32
N LYS A 67 21.64 -14.79 -1.58
CA LYS A 67 22.94 -15.26 -1.09
C LYS A 67 23.34 -14.63 0.25
N ALA A 68 22.56 -13.69 0.74
CA ALA A 68 22.90 -12.95 1.95
C ALA A 68 22.64 -13.76 3.21
N GLU A 69 23.48 -13.59 4.22
CA GLU A 69 23.16 -14.01 5.58
C GLU A 69 22.13 -13.05 6.19
N VAL A 70 21.20 -13.59 6.98
CA VAL A 70 20.12 -12.79 7.61
C VAL A 70 20.68 -11.67 8.47
N GLU A 71 21.78 -11.94 9.17
CA GLU A 71 22.48 -11.01 10.05
C GLU A 71 23.06 -9.81 9.28
N GLU A 72 23.57 -10.04 8.05
CA GLU A 72 24.04 -8.94 7.20
C GLU A 72 22.87 -8.03 6.77
N VAL A 73 21.74 -8.60 6.33
CA VAL A 73 20.55 -7.84 5.94
C VAL A 73 19.99 -7.07 7.14
N LEU A 74 20.01 -7.68 8.33
CA LEU A 74 19.57 -7.06 9.59
C LEU A 74 20.33 -5.77 9.87
N GLU A 75 21.62 -5.68 9.63
CA GLU A 75 22.41 -4.46 9.85
C GLU A 75 21.90 -3.27 9.06
N TYR A 76 21.39 -3.47 7.83
CA TYR A 76 20.80 -2.42 7.01
C TYR A 76 19.43 -1.99 7.50
N VAL A 77 18.63 -2.93 8.05
CA VAL A 77 17.22 -2.68 8.38
C VAL A 77 16.94 -2.57 9.88
N LYS A 78 17.95 -2.56 10.74
CA LYS A 78 17.79 -2.55 12.22
C LYS A 78 16.99 -1.38 12.78
N SER A 79 16.82 -0.30 12.03
CA SER A 79 16.07 0.88 12.47
C SER A 79 14.59 0.86 12.05
N VAL A 80 14.13 -0.15 11.32
CA VAL A 80 12.71 -0.32 11.01
C VAL A 80 12.00 -1.17 12.09
N SER A 81 10.68 -1.12 12.12
CA SER A 81 9.89 -1.95 13.05
C SER A 81 10.07 -3.45 12.74
N TYR A 82 10.22 -4.28 13.77
CA TYR A 82 10.37 -5.75 13.65
C TYR A 82 11.53 -6.18 12.73
N PRO A 83 12.75 -5.66 12.93
CA PRO A 83 13.84 -5.81 11.96
C PRO A 83 14.27 -7.27 11.76
N ASN A 84 14.35 -8.08 12.84
CA ASN A 84 14.75 -9.48 12.75
C ASN A 84 13.83 -10.31 11.84
N ALA A 85 12.50 -10.21 12.05
CA ALA A 85 11.54 -10.92 11.22
C ALA A 85 11.57 -10.43 9.77
N LYS A 86 11.74 -9.13 9.56
CA LYS A 86 11.84 -8.56 8.21
C LYS A 86 13.11 -8.99 7.50
N ALA A 87 14.28 -8.94 8.14
CA ALA A 87 15.53 -9.41 7.54
C ALA A 87 15.42 -10.86 7.10
N LYS A 88 14.90 -11.74 7.96
CA LYS A 88 14.66 -13.15 7.63
C LYS A 88 13.73 -13.29 6.43
N HIS A 89 12.56 -12.64 6.45
CA HIS A 89 11.59 -12.72 5.33
C HIS A 89 12.15 -12.16 4.02
N LEU A 90 13.00 -11.13 4.05
CA LEU A 90 13.62 -10.59 2.84
C LEU A 90 14.54 -11.61 2.17
N VAL A 91 15.37 -12.31 2.95
CA VAL A 91 16.27 -13.35 2.43
C VAL A 91 15.46 -14.53 1.91
N GLU A 92 14.51 -15.05 2.69
CA GLU A 92 13.65 -16.18 2.29
C GLU A 92 12.81 -15.85 1.04
N MET A 93 12.27 -14.65 0.95
CA MET A 93 11.54 -14.17 -0.22
C MET A 93 12.43 -14.10 -1.45
N ALA A 94 13.65 -13.59 -1.31
CA ALA A 94 14.61 -13.51 -2.40
C ALA A 94 15.08 -14.89 -2.88
N GLN A 95 15.29 -15.85 -1.96
CA GLN A 95 15.57 -17.25 -2.29
C GLN A 95 14.42 -17.86 -3.08
N MET A 96 13.16 -17.72 -2.61
CA MET A 96 12.01 -18.25 -3.33
C MET A 96 11.83 -17.60 -4.72
N LEU A 97 12.03 -16.28 -4.86
CA LEU A 97 11.99 -15.61 -6.17
C LEU A 97 13.05 -16.18 -7.11
N THR A 98 14.25 -16.43 -6.61
CA THR A 98 15.34 -16.98 -7.43
C THR A 98 15.07 -18.43 -7.82
N ASP A 99 14.68 -19.28 -6.87
CA ASP A 99 14.57 -20.73 -7.07
C ASP A 99 13.30 -21.13 -7.81
N ALA A 100 12.16 -20.52 -7.48
CA ALA A 100 10.87 -20.90 -8.03
C ALA A 100 10.42 -20.04 -9.22
N TYR A 101 10.92 -18.80 -9.33
CA TYR A 101 10.48 -17.83 -10.35
C TYR A 101 11.65 -17.31 -11.23
N GLY A 102 12.86 -17.88 -11.09
CA GLY A 102 14.02 -17.46 -11.89
C GLY A 102 14.45 -16.00 -11.66
N GLY A 103 14.08 -15.41 -10.53
CA GLY A 103 14.31 -13.99 -10.21
C GLY A 103 13.23 -13.03 -10.73
N GLU A 104 12.26 -13.54 -11.48
CA GLU A 104 11.14 -12.74 -12.00
C GLU A 104 10.04 -12.53 -10.95
N MET A 105 9.42 -11.36 -10.97
CA MET A 105 8.34 -11.03 -10.03
C MET A 105 7.01 -11.64 -10.50
N PRO A 106 6.35 -12.51 -9.73
CA PRO A 106 5.05 -13.04 -10.08
C PRO A 106 4.00 -11.92 -10.11
N ASP A 107 3.03 -12.02 -11.04
CA ASP A 107 2.08 -10.97 -11.36
C ASP A 107 0.63 -11.29 -10.99
N SER A 108 0.42 -12.28 -10.10
CA SER A 108 -0.89 -12.67 -9.58
C SER A 108 -0.94 -12.62 -8.05
N MET A 109 -2.15 -12.41 -7.50
CA MET A 109 -2.39 -12.40 -6.05
C MET A 109 -1.95 -13.71 -5.41
N ASP A 110 -2.31 -14.84 -6.04
CA ASP A 110 -2.07 -16.17 -5.50
C ASP A 110 -0.57 -16.49 -5.43
N GLU A 111 0.20 -16.10 -6.44
CA GLU A 111 1.65 -16.33 -6.45
C GLU A 111 2.39 -15.34 -5.54
N LEU A 112 2.04 -14.06 -5.55
CA LEU A 112 2.65 -13.06 -4.68
C LEU A 112 2.49 -13.41 -3.21
N THR A 113 1.33 -13.92 -2.80
CA THR A 113 1.06 -14.25 -1.39
C THR A 113 1.73 -15.54 -0.92
N LYS A 114 2.33 -16.34 -1.82
CA LYS A 114 3.19 -17.46 -1.45
C LYS A 114 4.57 -17.02 -0.97
N LEU A 115 5.01 -15.84 -1.39
CA LEU A 115 6.33 -15.31 -1.02
C LEU A 115 6.40 -15.02 0.49
N PRO A 116 7.46 -15.46 1.18
CA PRO A 116 7.66 -15.21 2.61
C PRO A 116 7.51 -13.72 2.97
N GLY A 117 6.69 -13.42 3.98
CA GLY A 117 6.44 -12.05 4.44
C GLY A 117 5.53 -11.21 3.54
N VAL A 118 5.00 -11.76 2.45
CA VAL A 118 4.09 -11.07 1.53
C VAL A 118 2.64 -11.43 1.85
N GLY A 119 1.92 -10.50 2.46
CA GLY A 119 0.49 -10.63 2.69
C GLY A 119 -0.33 -9.98 1.57
N ARG A 120 -1.66 -10.15 1.64
CA ARG A 120 -2.63 -9.60 0.67
C ARG A 120 -2.43 -8.11 0.40
N LYS A 121 -2.17 -7.30 1.44
CA LYS A 121 -1.93 -5.86 1.28
C LYS A 121 -0.70 -5.58 0.43
N THR A 122 0.42 -6.26 0.71
CA THR A 122 1.67 -6.12 -0.04
C THR A 122 1.49 -6.57 -1.49
N ALA A 123 0.82 -7.70 -1.71
CA ALA A 123 0.50 -8.17 -3.06
C ALA A 123 -0.37 -7.17 -3.84
N ASN A 124 -1.39 -6.56 -3.22
CA ASN A 124 -2.19 -5.51 -3.85
C ASN A 124 -1.35 -4.27 -4.24
N VAL A 125 -0.37 -3.88 -3.41
CA VAL A 125 0.56 -2.78 -3.76
C VAL A 125 1.38 -3.14 -4.99
N MET A 126 1.93 -4.37 -5.05
CA MET A 126 2.68 -4.84 -6.22
C MET A 126 1.83 -4.84 -7.49
N LEU A 127 0.62 -5.39 -7.40
CA LEU A 127 -0.31 -5.42 -8.53
C LEU A 127 -0.70 -4.02 -9.01
N ALA A 128 -0.98 -3.10 -8.08
CA ALA A 128 -1.40 -1.74 -8.41
C ALA A 128 -0.26 -0.85 -8.93
N VAL A 129 0.92 -0.92 -8.31
CA VAL A 129 2.01 0.04 -8.54
C VAL A 129 2.98 -0.43 -9.63
N TRP A 130 3.37 -1.71 -9.59
CA TRP A 130 4.32 -2.24 -10.55
C TRP A 130 3.66 -2.79 -11.81
N PHE A 131 2.62 -3.60 -11.62
CA PHE A 131 1.95 -4.25 -12.75
C PHE A 131 0.79 -3.43 -13.34
N GLU A 132 0.49 -2.27 -12.76
CA GLU A 132 -0.62 -1.41 -13.19
C GLU A 132 -1.97 -2.15 -13.31
N LYS A 133 -2.11 -3.27 -12.58
CA LYS A 133 -3.34 -4.06 -12.53
C LYS A 133 -4.37 -3.41 -11.58
N PRO A 134 -5.67 -3.56 -11.86
CA PRO A 134 -6.70 -3.09 -10.95
C PRO A 134 -6.59 -3.80 -9.59
N ALA A 135 -6.08 -3.09 -8.58
CA ALA A 135 -5.93 -3.60 -7.23
C ALA A 135 -6.12 -2.48 -6.20
N MET A 136 -6.56 -2.85 -5.00
CA MET A 136 -6.88 -1.92 -3.91
C MET A 136 -6.25 -2.41 -2.61
N ALA A 137 -5.10 -1.87 -2.24
CA ALA A 137 -4.48 -2.17 -0.95
C ALA A 137 -5.22 -1.41 0.17
N VAL A 138 -5.97 -2.12 1.01
CA VAL A 138 -6.70 -1.49 2.12
C VAL A 138 -5.83 -1.49 3.36
N ASP A 139 -5.25 -0.33 3.66
CA ASP A 139 -4.58 -0.05 4.92
C ASP A 139 -5.51 0.66 5.93
N THR A 140 -4.98 1.06 7.08
CA THR A 140 -5.76 1.77 8.10
C THR A 140 -6.28 3.14 7.62
N HIS A 141 -5.59 3.81 6.69
CA HIS A 141 -6.04 5.08 6.10
C HIS A 141 -7.19 4.84 5.12
N VAL A 142 -7.02 3.95 4.16
CA VAL A 142 -8.06 3.59 3.19
C VAL A 142 -9.30 3.06 3.91
N PHE A 143 -9.13 2.17 4.88
CA PHE A 143 -10.22 1.62 5.67
C PHE A 143 -11.04 2.74 6.35
N ARG A 144 -10.37 3.59 7.12
CA ARG A 144 -11.01 4.70 7.85
C ARG A 144 -11.69 5.69 6.93
N VAL A 145 -11.00 6.13 5.88
CA VAL A 145 -11.50 7.13 4.93
C VAL A 145 -12.73 6.62 4.20
N SER A 146 -12.71 5.36 3.76
CA SER A 146 -13.83 4.74 3.04
C SER A 146 -15.10 4.69 3.90
N HIS A 147 -14.99 4.39 5.20
CA HIS A 147 -16.13 4.44 6.13
C HIS A 147 -16.59 5.88 6.37
N ARG A 148 -15.70 6.81 6.69
CA ARG A 148 -16.04 8.21 6.97
C ARG A 148 -16.67 8.90 5.77
N LEU A 149 -16.20 8.63 4.58
CA LEU A 149 -16.82 9.14 3.35
C LEU A 149 -18.11 8.42 2.98
N GLY A 150 -18.44 7.28 3.62
CA GLY A 150 -19.62 6.47 3.31
C GLY A 150 -19.54 5.77 1.95
N LEU A 151 -18.33 5.42 1.52
CA LEU A 151 -18.09 4.59 0.32
C LEU A 151 -18.39 3.12 0.61
N VAL A 152 -18.22 2.69 1.85
CA VAL A 152 -18.50 1.34 2.33
C VAL A 152 -19.54 1.39 3.45
N SER A 153 -20.10 0.25 3.84
CA SER A 153 -21.05 0.13 4.94
C SER A 153 -20.33 -0.30 6.23
N ASP A 154 -21.01 -0.14 7.37
CA ASP A 154 -20.48 -0.59 8.67
C ASP A 154 -20.31 -2.14 8.73
N SER A 155 -21.05 -2.88 7.88
CA SER A 155 -20.87 -4.34 7.72
C SER A 155 -19.57 -4.72 6.99
N ASP A 156 -18.94 -3.79 6.28
CA ASP A 156 -17.62 -3.97 5.65
C ASP A 156 -16.50 -3.80 6.70
N ASN A 157 -16.56 -4.58 7.77
CA ASN A 157 -15.76 -4.44 8.99
C ASN A 157 -14.37 -5.09 8.93
N THR A 158 -13.95 -5.59 7.78
CA THR A 158 -12.59 -6.11 7.55
C THR A 158 -11.95 -5.45 6.32
N PRO A 159 -10.61 -5.33 6.26
CA PRO A 159 -9.93 -4.79 5.08
C PRO A 159 -10.35 -5.49 3.78
N GLN A 160 -10.53 -6.80 3.80
CA GLN A 160 -10.92 -7.58 2.63
C GLN A 160 -12.35 -7.25 2.15
N LYS A 161 -13.30 -7.06 3.06
CA LYS A 161 -14.67 -6.64 2.70
C LYS A 161 -14.66 -5.23 2.11
N VAL A 162 -13.90 -4.31 2.71
CA VAL A 162 -13.71 -2.95 2.19
C VAL A 162 -13.10 -3.00 0.79
N GLU A 163 -12.04 -3.78 0.58
CA GLU A 163 -11.42 -4.01 -0.74
C GLU A 163 -12.47 -4.46 -1.76
N THR A 164 -13.23 -5.52 -1.43
CA THR A 164 -14.28 -6.07 -2.32
C THR A 164 -15.32 -5.01 -2.69
N THR A 165 -15.79 -4.25 -1.70
CA THR A 165 -16.80 -3.20 -1.93
C THR A 165 -16.23 -2.05 -2.77
N LEU A 166 -15.01 -1.60 -2.50
CA LEU A 166 -14.35 -0.55 -3.29
C LEU A 166 -14.14 -1.00 -4.73
N MET A 167 -13.58 -2.19 -4.94
CA MET A 167 -13.32 -2.75 -6.28
C MET A 167 -14.59 -2.96 -7.10
N LYS A 168 -15.73 -3.25 -6.46
CA LYS A 168 -17.03 -3.36 -7.14
C LYS A 168 -17.57 -2.01 -7.64
N ASN A 169 -17.23 -0.91 -6.98
CA ASN A 169 -17.81 0.41 -7.23
C ASN A 169 -16.86 1.39 -7.92
N ILE A 170 -15.57 1.11 -7.94
CA ILE A 170 -14.55 1.94 -8.60
C ILE A 170 -14.23 1.32 -9.96
N PRO A 171 -14.22 2.11 -11.05
CA PRO A 171 -13.79 1.62 -12.35
C PRO A 171 -12.39 1.01 -12.28
N PRO A 172 -12.14 -0.16 -12.92
CA PRO A 172 -10.82 -0.82 -12.88
C PRO A 172 -9.66 0.11 -13.26
N SER A 173 -9.85 0.97 -14.25
CA SER A 173 -8.84 1.96 -14.69
C SER A 173 -8.49 3.03 -13.66
N LEU A 174 -9.28 3.17 -12.59
CA LEU A 174 -9.07 4.11 -11.51
C LEU A 174 -8.63 3.45 -10.20
N ALA A 175 -8.67 2.12 -10.09
CA ALA A 175 -8.48 1.40 -8.84
C ALA A 175 -7.14 1.73 -8.16
N SER A 176 -6.02 1.66 -8.89
CA SER A 176 -4.69 1.99 -8.37
C SER A 176 -4.61 3.46 -7.90
N ARG A 177 -5.10 4.41 -8.71
CA ARG A 177 -5.13 5.83 -8.32
C ARG A 177 -6.04 6.08 -7.13
N ALA A 178 -7.22 5.47 -7.11
CA ALA A 178 -8.17 5.62 -6.00
C ALA A 178 -7.60 5.10 -4.67
N HIS A 179 -6.81 4.02 -4.69
CA HIS A 179 -6.04 3.58 -3.54
C HIS A 179 -5.19 4.71 -2.97
N HIS A 180 -4.34 5.33 -3.80
CA HIS A 180 -3.45 6.40 -3.37
C HIS A 180 -4.22 7.67 -2.93
N TRP A 181 -5.30 8.03 -3.61
CA TRP A 181 -6.14 9.16 -3.22
C TRP A 181 -6.72 9.00 -1.81
N LEU A 182 -7.29 7.83 -1.52
CA LEU A 182 -7.86 7.54 -0.21
C LEU A 182 -6.76 7.46 0.87
N LEU A 183 -5.61 6.86 0.54
CA LEU A 183 -4.46 6.75 1.44
C LEU A 183 -3.93 8.15 1.81
N LEU A 184 -3.61 8.98 0.81
CA LEU A 184 -3.04 10.31 1.03
C LEU A 184 -4.05 11.25 1.71
N HIS A 185 -5.33 11.19 1.32
CA HIS A 185 -6.37 11.94 2.02
C HIS A 185 -6.47 11.53 3.50
N GLY A 186 -6.34 10.23 3.79
CA GLY A 186 -6.30 9.72 5.16
C GLY A 186 -5.04 10.12 5.93
N ARG A 187 -3.91 10.22 5.25
CA ARG A 187 -2.61 10.58 5.85
C ARG A 187 -2.55 12.07 6.19
N TYR A 188 -3.01 12.93 5.31
CA TYR A 188 -2.78 14.38 5.42
C TYR A 188 -3.99 15.21 5.82
N VAL A 189 -5.21 14.78 5.49
CA VAL A 189 -6.47 15.51 5.75
C VAL A 189 -7.36 14.77 6.75
N CYS A 190 -7.88 13.61 6.39
CA CYS A 190 -8.81 12.82 7.21
C CYS A 190 -8.08 11.94 8.22
N LYS A 191 -7.26 12.55 9.10
CA LYS A 191 -6.45 11.85 10.12
C LYS A 191 -7.33 11.06 11.09
N SER A 192 -6.75 10.05 11.78
CA SER A 192 -7.46 9.28 12.79
C SER A 192 -7.87 10.18 13.97
N GLN A 193 -6.92 10.95 14.48
CA GLN A 193 -7.13 11.96 15.50
C GLN A 193 -7.09 13.35 14.87
N LYS A 194 -7.94 14.27 15.35
CA LYS A 194 -8.02 15.67 14.89
C LYS A 194 -8.03 15.80 13.37
N PRO A 195 -8.99 15.19 12.66
CA PRO A 195 -9.10 15.33 11.22
C PRO A 195 -9.34 16.80 10.85
N LYS A 196 -8.76 17.22 9.73
CA LYS A 196 -8.86 18.60 9.24
C LYS A 196 -10.18 18.84 8.48
N CYS A 197 -11.32 18.63 9.16
CA CYS A 197 -12.63 18.68 8.51
C CYS A 197 -13.00 20.07 7.96
N ASP A 198 -12.51 21.14 8.58
CA ASP A 198 -12.79 22.51 8.13
C ASP A 198 -12.00 22.90 6.88
N GLU A 199 -10.84 22.26 6.66
CA GLU A 199 -10.03 22.43 5.45
C GLU A 199 -10.39 21.37 4.37
N CYS A 200 -11.33 20.45 4.64
CA CYS A 200 -11.65 19.34 3.75
C CYS A 200 -12.61 19.76 2.62
N GLU A 201 -12.10 19.86 1.40
CA GLU A 201 -12.89 20.29 0.23
C GLU A 201 -14.03 19.32 -0.13
N ILE A 202 -13.97 18.06 0.33
CA ILE A 202 -15.05 17.07 0.13
C ILE A 202 -15.95 16.91 1.38
N LYS A 203 -15.89 17.85 2.34
CA LYS A 203 -16.71 17.82 3.56
C LYS A 203 -18.22 17.75 3.25
N ALA A 204 -18.67 18.46 2.22
CA ALA A 204 -20.09 18.51 1.85
C ALA A 204 -20.70 17.16 1.47
N VAL A 205 -19.88 16.22 0.98
CA VAL A 205 -20.33 14.87 0.59
C VAL A 205 -19.95 13.80 1.61
N CYS A 206 -19.25 14.17 2.68
CA CYS A 206 -18.82 13.26 3.73
C CYS A 206 -20.03 12.79 4.56
N LYS A 207 -20.10 11.47 4.85
CA LYS A 207 -21.16 10.91 5.70
C LYS A 207 -20.94 11.22 7.19
N HIS A 208 -19.69 11.43 7.60
CA HIS A 208 -19.28 11.71 8.97
C HIS A 208 -18.45 13.00 9.07
N PRO A 209 -19.02 14.17 8.74
CA PRO A 209 -18.33 15.44 8.94
C PRO A 209 -18.13 15.66 10.44
N ASN A 210 -16.89 15.98 10.84
CA ASN A 210 -16.48 16.14 12.24
C ASN A 210 -16.67 14.86 13.10
N PRO A 211 -16.05 13.72 12.71
CA PRO A 211 -16.07 12.54 13.54
C PRO A 211 -15.45 12.88 14.90
N LYS A 212 -16.14 12.50 15.99
CA LYS A 212 -15.56 12.61 17.34
C LYS A 212 -14.24 11.81 17.35
N SER A 213 -13.19 12.42 17.86
CA SER A 213 -11.87 11.83 18.06
C SER A 213 -11.92 10.67 19.03
#